data_7c4b9bd90cbac95c90defdfa9bf0c3f4
#
_entry.id   7c4b9bd90cbac95c90defdfa9bf0c3f4
#
_cell.length_a   1.000
_cell.length_b   1.000
_cell.length_c   1.000
_cell.angle_alpha   90.00
_cell.angle_beta   90.00
_cell.angle_gamma   90.00
#
_symmetry.space_group_name_H-M   'P 1'
#
loop_
_entity.id
_entity.type
_entity.pdbx_description
1 polymer ?
#
loop_
_entity_poly.entity_id
_entity_poly.type
_entity_poly.pdbx_seq_one_letter_code
_entity_poly.pdbx_strand_id
1 'polypeptide(L)'
;MEHAADADPRCGLGLQHDPRVECRPLSPWRMPLLITPREQALRDSPAAVADWYRGSLAALEQALLEYGSLLLRGFALRDTADFQAIAGLHPEHAFGYIGGATPRRNIDGKVYESTRIPPSLKIGLHQEKAYMAHYPRKLAFFCKQPSDSGGETVICDMRAVTRRLPPELVERFRARGIQYLRNFRRPSADGEPRNSTLREYHRPWDDVFQSDDPARIEQLCRDTDLDYRWLDDGSLTVSHVGGATARHPATGEEIWFNQLSTQHNNARSMGAAGYEYIRLLYRDRPARPYEVRMGDGEAIAPEDLAPVYDALEAEEIAFPWQRGDLLLLDNIAVAHGRNPFKGPREIQVALFD
;
A
#
# COMPACT_ATOMS: atom_id res chain seq x y z
N MET A 1 -21.20 28.72 -15.81
CA MET A 1 -20.44 29.54 -14.85
C MET A 1 -19.51 28.56 -14.15
N GLU A 2 -18.27 28.51 -14.62
CA GLU A 2 -17.21 27.70 -14.01
C GLU A 2 -16.90 28.31 -12.65
N HIS A 3 -17.14 27.55 -11.58
CA HIS A 3 -16.61 27.91 -10.28
C HIS A 3 -15.08 27.75 -10.36
N ALA A 4 -14.37 28.87 -10.42
CA ALA A 4 -12.97 28.88 -10.07
C ALA A 4 -12.87 28.38 -8.63
N ALA A 5 -12.37 27.14 -8.47
CA ALA A 5 -12.04 26.61 -7.16
C ALA A 5 -10.91 27.48 -6.62
N ASP A 6 -11.19 28.28 -5.60
CA ASP A 6 -10.20 29.10 -4.91
C ASP A 6 -9.01 28.21 -4.53
N ALA A 7 -7.81 28.65 -4.92
CA ALA A 7 -6.57 27.99 -4.49
C ALA A 7 -6.56 27.98 -2.95
N ASP A 8 -6.44 26.80 -2.35
CA ASP A 8 -6.40 26.67 -0.89
C ASP A 8 -5.17 27.43 -0.37
N PRO A 9 -5.35 28.47 0.45
CA PRO A 9 -4.25 29.29 0.99
C PRO A 9 -3.27 28.50 1.89
N ARG A 10 -3.54 27.18 2.12
CA ARG A 10 -2.72 26.29 2.93
C ARG A 10 -1.87 25.33 2.10
N CYS A 11 -1.76 25.52 0.79
CA CYS A 11 -0.83 24.79 -0.07
C CYS A 11 0.60 24.96 0.49
N GLY A 12 1.26 23.86 0.90
CA GLY A 12 2.50 23.81 1.71
C GLY A 12 3.48 24.96 1.48
N LEU A 13 3.96 25.55 2.54
CA LEU A 13 4.62 26.87 2.63
C LEU A 13 5.68 27.24 1.57
N GLY A 14 6.16 26.26 0.79
CA GLY A 14 7.12 26.47 -0.31
C GLY A 14 6.51 26.38 -1.70
N LEU A 15 5.58 25.43 -1.94
CA LEU A 15 5.06 25.14 -3.28
C LEU A 15 4.08 26.21 -3.78
N GLN A 16 3.28 26.83 -2.91
CA GLN A 16 2.37 27.93 -3.29
C GLN A 16 3.09 29.19 -3.79
N HIS A 17 4.36 29.35 -3.46
CA HIS A 17 5.20 30.46 -3.93
C HIS A 17 6.08 30.09 -5.12
N ASP A 18 6.05 28.82 -5.56
CA ASP A 18 6.78 28.40 -6.75
C ASP A 18 5.98 28.75 -8.02
N PRO A 19 6.41 29.77 -8.80
CA PRO A 19 5.68 30.21 -9.98
C PRO A 19 5.67 29.15 -11.10
N ARG A 20 6.49 28.10 -11.00
CA ARG A 20 6.62 27.03 -12.00
C ARG A 20 5.49 26.01 -11.94
N VAL A 21 4.74 25.99 -10.83
CA VAL A 21 3.66 25.01 -10.63
C VAL A 21 2.39 25.68 -10.11
N GLU A 22 1.28 24.97 -10.23
CA GLU A 22 0.01 25.28 -9.61
C GLU A 22 -0.38 24.16 -8.67
N CYS A 23 -0.83 24.51 -7.46
CA CYS A 23 -1.25 23.57 -6.44
C CYS A 23 -2.73 23.81 -6.11
N ARG A 24 -3.53 22.73 -6.07
CA ARG A 24 -4.91 22.75 -5.57
C ARG A 24 -5.33 21.38 -5.08
N PRO A 25 -6.24 21.26 -4.12
CA PRO A 25 -6.87 19.97 -3.81
C PRO A 25 -7.56 19.39 -5.03
N LEU A 26 -7.43 18.08 -5.26
CA LEU A 26 -8.13 17.41 -6.35
C LEU A 26 -9.59 17.14 -5.98
N SER A 27 -9.89 17.02 -4.72
CA SER A 27 -11.18 16.62 -4.18
C SER A 27 -11.59 17.56 -3.03
N PRO A 28 -12.91 17.72 -2.74
CA PRO A 28 -13.36 18.49 -1.59
C PRO A 28 -12.84 17.95 -0.25
N TRP A 29 -12.34 16.72 -0.21
CA TRP A 29 -11.72 16.08 0.95
C TRP A 29 -10.27 16.49 1.22
N ARG A 30 -9.76 17.52 0.54
CA ARG A 30 -8.43 18.09 0.66
C ARG A 30 -7.28 17.25 0.07
N MET A 31 -7.51 16.00 -0.33
CA MET A 31 -6.47 15.13 -0.88
C MET A 31 -6.94 14.36 -2.14
N PRO A 32 -6.00 14.01 -3.02
CA PRO A 32 -4.59 14.43 -3.01
C PRO A 32 -4.42 15.91 -3.35
N LEU A 33 -3.33 16.54 -2.92
CA LEU A 33 -2.92 17.84 -3.46
C LEU A 33 -2.48 17.62 -4.91
N LEU A 34 -3.22 18.19 -5.86
CA LEU A 34 -2.86 18.20 -7.28
C LEU A 34 -1.84 19.28 -7.55
N ILE A 35 -0.71 18.90 -8.12
CA ILE A 35 0.38 19.77 -8.56
C ILE A 35 0.48 19.66 -10.08
N THR A 36 0.34 20.79 -10.78
CA THR A 36 0.44 20.84 -12.25
C THR A 36 1.50 21.84 -12.69
N PRO A 37 2.27 21.56 -13.77
CA PRO A 37 3.31 22.46 -14.23
C PRO A 37 2.70 23.68 -14.93
N ARG A 38 3.18 24.88 -14.59
CA ARG A 38 2.95 26.13 -15.30
C ARG A 38 4.07 26.40 -16.30
N GLU A 39 5.31 26.07 -15.91
CA GLU A 39 6.49 26.24 -16.75
C GLU A 39 6.55 25.19 -17.85
N GLN A 40 6.79 25.61 -19.10
CA GLN A 40 6.82 24.72 -20.26
C GLN A 40 7.93 23.67 -20.17
N ALA A 41 9.10 24.03 -19.61
CA ALA A 41 10.20 23.09 -19.43
C ALA A 41 9.81 21.85 -18.61
N LEU A 42 8.92 21.99 -17.61
CA LEU A 42 8.42 20.87 -16.80
C LEU A 42 7.43 19.97 -17.55
N ARG A 43 6.88 20.45 -18.66
CA ARG A 43 6.00 19.66 -19.56
C ARG A 43 6.79 18.93 -20.63
N ASP A 44 7.97 19.44 -21.01
CA ASP A 44 8.71 18.97 -22.18
C ASP A 44 9.94 18.13 -21.82
N SER A 45 10.58 18.38 -20.68
CA SER A 45 11.86 17.80 -20.30
C SER A 45 11.81 17.01 -19.00
N PRO A 46 12.01 15.66 -19.05
CA PRO A 46 12.17 14.85 -17.83
C PRO A 46 13.32 15.32 -16.94
N ALA A 47 14.44 15.78 -17.51
CA ALA A 47 15.56 16.33 -16.76
C ALA A 47 15.16 17.57 -15.96
N ALA A 48 14.38 18.50 -16.56
CA ALA A 48 13.87 19.67 -15.86
C ALA A 48 12.92 19.28 -14.71
N VAL A 49 12.10 18.24 -14.89
CA VAL A 49 11.26 17.68 -13.82
C VAL A 49 12.09 17.15 -12.67
N ALA A 50 13.13 16.34 -12.95
CA ALA A 50 14.01 15.78 -11.93
C ALA A 50 14.77 16.88 -11.16
N ASP A 51 15.24 17.91 -11.85
CA ASP A 51 15.92 19.05 -11.21
C ASP A 51 14.99 19.90 -10.37
N TRP A 52 13.78 20.17 -10.87
CA TRP A 52 12.73 20.85 -10.10
C TRP A 52 12.35 20.05 -8.86
N TYR A 53 12.09 18.75 -9.00
CA TYR A 53 11.71 17.87 -7.92
C TYR A 53 12.79 17.83 -6.83
N ARG A 54 14.06 17.68 -7.22
CA ARG A 54 15.21 17.71 -6.31
C ARG A 54 15.29 19.04 -5.54
N GLY A 55 15.13 20.17 -6.23
CA GLY A 55 15.14 21.51 -5.61
C GLY A 55 13.92 21.77 -4.71
N SER A 56 12.83 21.03 -4.91
CA SER A 56 11.57 21.21 -4.19
C SER A 56 11.33 20.15 -3.10
N LEU A 57 12.27 19.23 -2.84
CA LEU A 57 12.09 18.10 -1.91
C LEU A 57 11.54 18.53 -0.56
N ALA A 58 12.11 19.56 0.08
CA ALA A 58 11.65 20.03 1.39
C ALA A 58 10.21 20.55 1.36
N ALA A 59 9.82 21.26 0.29
CA ALA A 59 8.48 21.79 0.12
C ALA A 59 7.46 20.67 -0.20
N LEU A 60 7.88 19.67 -0.99
CA LEU A 60 7.07 18.48 -1.25
C LEU A 60 6.86 17.64 0.01
N GLU A 61 7.90 17.46 0.84
CA GLU A 61 7.78 16.78 2.13
C GLU A 61 6.82 17.51 3.07
N GLN A 62 6.93 18.83 3.16
CA GLN A 62 6.01 19.63 3.99
C GLN A 62 4.56 19.50 3.51
N ALA A 63 4.33 19.58 2.19
CA ALA A 63 3.00 19.38 1.62
C ALA A 63 2.49 17.94 1.83
N LEU A 64 3.36 16.94 1.76
CA LEU A 64 2.99 15.55 2.02
C LEU A 64 2.52 15.34 3.47
N LEU A 65 3.19 15.94 4.45
CA LEU A 65 2.76 15.91 5.85
C LEU A 65 1.38 16.56 6.05
N GLU A 66 1.11 17.65 5.36
CA GLU A 66 -0.18 18.36 5.47
C GLU A 66 -1.31 17.59 4.78
N TYR A 67 -1.11 17.20 3.51
CA TYR A 67 -2.16 16.61 2.67
C TYR A 67 -2.20 15.08 2.70
N GLY A 68 -1.16 14.42 3.18
CA GLY A 68 -1.01 12.96 3.16
C GLY A 68 -0.72 12.37 1.79
N SER A 69 -1.08 13.06 0.72
CA SER A 69 -0.83 12.60 -0.66
C SER A 69 -0.70 13.76 -1.65
N LEU A 70 0.23 13.59 -2.62
CA LEU A 70 0.49 14.55 -3.69
C LEU A 70 0.33 13.87 -5.04
N LEU A 71 -0.41 14.49 -5.96
CA LEU A 71 -0.57 14.02 -7.34
C LEU A 71 0.10 15.01 -8.31
N LEU A 72 1.24 14.63 -8.86
CA LEU A 72 1.89 15.36 -9.93
C LEU A 72 1.26 14.93 -11.26
N ARG A 73 0.66 15.85 -11.99
CA ARG A 73 -0.05 15.60 -13.24
C ARG A 73 0.36 16.57 -14.33
N GLY A 74 0.62 16.06 -15.54
CA GLY A 74 1.01 16.86 -16.69
C GLY A 74 2.50 17.22 -16.74
N PHE A 75 3.32 16.65 -15.88
CA PHE A 75 4.77 16.75 -15.95
C PHE A 75 5.33 15.82 -17.04
N ALA A 76 6.56 16.08 -17.53
CA ALA A 76 7.26 15.25 -18.50
C ALA A 76 7.79 13.96 -17.86
N LEU A 77 6.90 13.12 -17.31
CA LEU A 77 7.19 11.77 -16.84
C LEU A 77 6.59 10.78 -17.84
N ARG A 78 7.42 10.07 -18.62
CA ARG A 78 6.97 9.31 -19.78
C ARG A 78 7.12 7.81 -19.62
N ASP A 79 8.15 7.38 -18.89
CA ASP A 79 8.52 5.98 -18.78
C ASP A 79 9.15 5.64 -17.41
N THR A 80 9.60 4.40 -17.29
CA THR A 80 10.21 3.85 -16.07
C THR A 80 11.51 4.58 -15.71
N ALA A 81 12.30 5.03 -16.70
CA ALA A 81 13.56 5.71 -16.42
C ALA A 81 13.32 7.09 -15.79
N ASP A 82 12.32 7.83 -16.27
CA ASP A 82 11.93 9.11 -15.68
C ASP A 82 11.42 8.91 -14.23
N PHE A 83 10.61 7.88 -13.98
CA PHE A 83 10.17 7.53 -12.64
C PHE A 83 11.34 7.12 -11.72
N GLN A 84 12.27 6.31 -12.24
CA GLN A 84 13.46 5.89 -11.51
C GLN A 84 14.34 7.09 -11.12
N ALA A 85 14.44 8.11 -11.97
CA ALA A 85 15.17 9.34 -11.64
C ALA A 85 14.57 10.08 -10.44
N ILE A 86 13.25 10.10 -10.32
CA ILE A 86 12.56 10.66 -9.14
C ILE A 86 12.72 9.73 -7.92
N ALA A 87 12.48 8.42 -8.09
CA ALA A 87 12.62 7.44 -7.01
C ALA A 87 14.04 7.42 -6.42
N GLY A 88 15.06 7.66 -7.26
CA GLY A 88 16.45 7.77 -6.85
C GLY A 88 16.76 8.91 -5.88
N LEU A 89 15.88 9.93 -5.76
CA LEU A 89 16.04 11.05 -4.87
C LEU A 89 15.59 10.76 -3.43
N HIS A 90 14.92 9.63 -3.21
CA HIS A 90 14.44 9.20 -1.90
C HIS A 90 15.27 8.02 -1.34
N PRO A 91 15.41 7.90 0.00
CA PRO A 91 16.01 6.72 0.61
C PRO A 91 15.15 5.50 0.33
N GLU A 92 15.77 4.40 -0.12
CA GLU A 92 15.07 3.16 -0.43
C GLU A 92 14.68 2.41 0.85
N HIS A 93 13.48 1.83 0.87
CA HIS A 93 13.09 0.92 1.94
C HIS A 93 13.92 -0.38 1.88
N ALA A 94 14.68 -0.66 2.97
CA ALA A 94 15.74 -1.67 3.00
C ALA A 94 15.30 -3.09 2.63
N PHE A 95 14.05 -3.48 2.96
CA PHE A 95 13.57 -4.86 2.77
C PHE A 95 12.70 -5.04 1.52
N GLY A 96 12.51 -4.02 0.69
CA GLY A 96 11.70 -4.11 -0.52
C GLY A 96 10.40 -4.90 -0.31
N TYR A 97 10.12 -5.87 -1.17
CA TYR A 97 8.95 -6.76 -1.08
C TYR A 97 9.27 -8.18 -0.58
N ILE A 98 10.49 -8.46 -0.12
CA ILE A 98 10.87 -9.78 0.42
C ILE A 98 10.02 -10.09 1.66
N GLY A 99 9.52 -11.33 1.75
CA GLY A 99 8.62 -11.75 2.81
C GLY A 99 7.22 -11.12 2.75
N GLY A 100 6.89 -10.33 1.72
CA GLY A 100 5.61 -9.66 1.56
C GLY A 100 4.46 -10.60 1.19
N ALA A 101 3.23 -10.16 1.42
CA ALA A 101 2.03 -10.95 1.13
C ALA A 101 1.83 -11.18 -0.37
N THR A 102 2.18 -10.21 -1.21
CA THR A 102 1.99 -10.29 -2.67
C THR A 102 3.33 -10.19 -3.38
N PRO A 103 3.64 -11.13 -4.32
CA PRO A 103 4.86 -11.06 -5.09
C PRO A 103 4.84 -9.84 -6.00
N ARG A 104 5.96 -9.15 -6.05
CA ARG A 104 6.17 -8.05 -6.97
C ARG A 104 7.45 -8.26 -7.75
N ARG A 105 7.37 -8.06 -9.05
CA ARG A 105 8.56 -8.10 -9.89
C ARG A 105 9.28 -6.76 -9.77
N ASN A 106 10.57 -6.82 -9.46
CA ASN A 106 11.43 -5.66 -9.65
C ASN A 106 11.54 -5.40 -11.16
N ILE A 107 11.28 -4.18 -11.60
CA ILE A 107 11.35 -3.77 -12.99
C ILE A 107 12.74 -3.20 -13.27
N ASP A 108 13.16 -2.24 -12.45
CA ASP A 108 14.46 -1.58 -12.56
C ASP A 108 14.78 -0.85 -11.24
N GLY A 109 15.96 -1.10 -10.67
CA GLY A 109 16.41 -0.45 -9.44
C GLY A 109 15.38 -0.50 -8.32
N LYS A 110 14.85 0.65 -7.93
CA LYS A 110 13.84 0.81 -6.85
C LYS A 110 12.40 0.64 -7.31
N VAL A 111 12.17 0.36 -8.60
CA VAL A 111 10.83 0.34 -9.22
C VAL A 111 10.32 -1.08 -9.35
N TYR A 112 9.10 -1.30 -8.88
CA TYR A 112 8.38 -2.57 -8.90
C TYR A 112 7.06 -2.48 -9.66
N GLU A 113 6.55 -3.61 -10.16
CA GLU A 113 5.15 -3.73 -10.58
C GLU A 113 4.24 -3.46 -9.38
N SER A 114 3.14 -2.71 -9.57
CA SER A 114 2.26 -2.39 -8.44
C SER A 114 1.51 -3.62 -7.91
N THR A 115 1.03 -4.51 -8.76
CA THR A 115 0.32 -5.74 -8.33
C THR A 115 0.04 -6.69 -9.49
N ARG A 116 -0.07 -8.00 -9.17
CA ARG A 116 -0.53 -9.07 -10.07
C ARG A 116 -1.90 -9.63 -9.72
N ILE A 117 -2.59 -9.04 -8.75
CA ILE A 117 -3.96 -9.45 -8.39
C ILE A 117 -4.87 -9.26 -9.63
N PRO A 118 -5.73 -10.26 -9.96
CA PRO A 118 -6.58 -10.21 -11.14
C PRO A 118 -7.34 -8.88 -11.32
N PRO A 119 -7.49 -8.41 -12.57
CA PRO A 119 -8.14 -7.13 -12.87
C PRO A 119 -9.56 -6.98 -12.33
N SER A 120 -10.31 -8.08 -12.27
CA SER A 120 -11.69 -8.12 -11.80
C SER A 120 -11.87 -7.97 -10.30
N LEU A 121 -10.79 -8.08 -9.52
CA LEU A 121 -10.85 -8.01 -8.06
C LEU A 121 -10.48 -6.61 -7.57
N LYS A 122 -11.26 -6.08 -6.61
CA LYS A 122 -10.89 -4.90 -5.84
C LYS A 122 -9.75 -5.27 -4.88
N ILE A 123 -8.77 -4.38 -4.74
CA ILE A 123 -7.81 -4.43 -3.63
C ILE A 123 -8.32 -3.45 -2.59
N GLY A 124 -8.64 -3.94 -1.40
CA GLY A 124 -9.13 -3.13 -0.30
C GLY A 124 -8.09 -2.10 0.17
N LEU A 125 -8.57 -1.04 0.81
CA LEU A 125 -7.73 0.00 1.40
C LEU A 125 -6.80 -0.60 2.47
N HIS A 126 -5.52 -0.34 2.34
CA HIS A 126 -4.46 -0.80 3.25
C HIS A 126 -3.27 0.15 3.26
N GLN A 127 -2.52 0.11 4.34
CA GLN A 127 -1.22 0.76 4.44
C GLN A 127 -0.15 -0.30 4.14
N GLU A 128 0.82 0.02 3.26
CA GLU A 128 1.77 -0.97 2.75
C GLU A 128 2.61 -1.57 3.86
N LYS A 129 2.62 -2.91 3.94
CA LYS A 129 3.38 -3.71 4.92
C LYS A 129 3.06 -3.42 6.40
N ALA A 130 1.91 -2.82 6.74
CA ALA A 130 1.53 -2.52 8.11
C ALA A 130 1.32 -3.76 9.01
N TYR A 131 1.45 -4.97 8.46
CA TYR A 131 1.48 -6.25 9.16
C TYR A 131 2.90 -6.74 9.51
N MET A 132 3.92 -5.91 9.26
CA MET A 132 5.33 -6.22 9.55
C MET A 132 5.92 -5.16 10.48
N ALA A 133 6.98 -5.52 11.20
CA ALA A 133 7.71 -4.55 12.03
C ALA A 133 8.37 -3.44 11.19
N HIS A 134 8.86 -3.81 10.01
CA HIS A 134 9.51 -2.89 9.08
C HIS A 134 8.60 -2.59 7.87
N TYR A 135 8.18 -1.36 7.75
CA TYR A 135 7.29 -0.87 6.68
C TYR A 135 7.81 0.43 6.09
N PRO A 136 7.58 0.67 4.79
CA PRO A 136 7.99 1.93 4.15
C PRO A 136 7.20 3.11 4.72
N ARG A 137 7.85 4.25 4.86
CA ARG A 137 7.18 5.48 5.31
C ARG A 137 6.42 6.17 4.20
N LYS A 138 6.88 6.03 2.97
CA LYS A 138 6.28 6.65 1.79
C LYS A 138 6.21 5.67 0.62
N LEU A 139 5.28 5.95 -0.27
CA LEU A 139 5.10 5.23 -1.53
C LEU A 139 5.01 6.22 -2.67
N ALA A 140 5.55 5.87 -3.82
CA ALA A 140 5.26 6.56 -5.07
C ALA A 140 4.65 5.59 -6.07
N PHE A 141 3.53 5.97 -6.69
CA PHE A 141 2.91 5.24 -7.80
C PHE A 141 3.04 6.06 -9.07
N PHE A 142 3.52 5.43 -10.13
CA PHE A 142 3.66 6.04 -11.44
C PHE A 142 2.73 5.37 -12.46
N CYS A 143 1.93 6.16 -13.14
CA CYS A 143 1.02 5.69 -14.18
C CYS A 143 1.72 5.69 -15.54
N LYS A 144 2.31 4.56 -15.92
CA LYS A 144 2.87 4.37 -17.27
C LYS A 144 1.77 4.15 -18.31
N GLN A 145 0.73 3.37 -17.94
CA GLN A 145 -0.43 3.09 -18.78
C GLN A 145 -1.69 3.04 -17.92
N PRO A 146 -2.64 3.97 -18.09
CA PRO A 146 -3.95 3.86 -17.46
C PRO A 146 -4.77 2.74 -18.11
N SER A 147 -5.75 2.21 -17.38
CA SER A 147 -6.74 1.26 -17.89
C SER A 147 -7.79 1.95 -18.82
N ASP A 148 -8.48 1.15 -19.61
CA ASP A 148 -9.58 1.66 -20.45
C ASP A 148 -10.78 2.11 -19.61
N SER A 149 -11.02 1.42 -18.47
CA SER A 149 -12.05 1.82 -17.50
C SER A 149 -11.76 1.24 -16.12
N GLY A 150 -12.08 1.98 -15.06
CA GLY A 150 -11.78 1.62 -13.68
C GLY A 150 -10.27 1.67 -13.40
N GLY A 151 -9.81 0.89 -12.41
CA GLY A 151 -8.38 0.74 -12.11
C GLY A 151 -7.78 1.94 -11.40
N GLU A 152 -8.59 2.81 -10.84
CA GLU A 152 -8.12 3.89 -9.98
C GLU A 152 -7.32 3.30 -8.81
N THR A 153 -6.26 3.97 -8.41
CA THR A 153 -5.72 3.79 -7.08
C THR A 153 -6.59 4.60 -6.14
N VAL A 154 -7.45 3.90 -5.39
CA VAL A 154 -8.24 4.54 -4.34
C VAL A 154 -7.34 4.88 -3.16
N ILE A 155 -7.59 6.02 -2.51
CA ILE A 155 -6.86 6.47 -1.32
C ILE A 155 -7.82 6.85 -0.21
N CYS A 156 -7.31 6.90 1.03
CA CYS A 156 -8.13 7.19 2.20
C CYS A 156 -7.28 7.87 3.28
N ASP A 157 -7.76 8.99 3.85
CA ASP A 157 -7.09 9.67 4.98
C ASP A 157 -7.29 8.86 6.27
N MET A 158 -6.25 8.17 6.72
CA MET A 158 -6.30 7.36 7.94
C MET A 158 -6.40 8.20 9.22
N ARG A 159 -6.07 9.48 9.18
CA ARG A 159 -6.33 10.44 10.27
C ARG A 159 -7.84 10.66 10.44
N ALA A 160 -8.57 10.79 9.32
CA ALA A 160 -10.03 10.90 9.33
C ALA A 160 -10.68 9.58 9.76
N VAL A 161 -10.20 8.45 9.25
CA VAL A 161 -10.64 7.11 9.69
C VAL A 161 -10.45 6.95 11.19
N THR A 162 -9.27 7.28 11.74
CA THR A 162 -8.99 7.15 13.18
C THR A 162 -9.98 7.95 14.04
N ARG A 163 -10.34 9.16 13.60
CA ARG A 163 -11.33 9.99 14.30
C ARG A 163 -12.76 9.45 14.24
N ARG A 164 -13.08 8.63 13.24
CA ARG A 164 -14.41 7.99 13.10
C ARG A 164 -14.56 6.71 13.91
N LEU A 165 -13.43 6.06 14.26
CA LEU A 165 -13.48 4.81 15.00
C LEU A 165 -13.99 5.03 16.44
N PRO A 166 -14.83 4.13 16.96
CA PRO A 166 -15.21 4.15 18.37
C PRO A 166 -13.97 4.10 19.27
N PRO A 167 -13.84 5.01 20.26
CA PRO A 167 -12.66 5.05 21.13
C PRO A 167 -12.40 3.72 21.86
N GLU A 168 -13.45 3.04 22.29
CA GLU A 168 -13.39 1.73 22.96
C GLU A 168 -12.84 0.62 22.04
N LEU A 169 -13.13 0.70 20.73
CA LEU A 169 -12.56 -0.23 19.76
C LEU A 169 -11.06 0.03 19.61
N VAL A 170 -10.66 1.28 19.41
CA VAL A 170 -9.24 1.66 19.27
C VAL A 170 -8.46 1.23 20.52
N GLU A 171 -8.99 1.51 21.72
CA GLU A 171 -8.33 1.15 22.98
C GLU A 171 -8.20 -0.36 23.15
N ARG A 172 -9.24 -1.13 22.82
CA ARG A 172 -9.20 -2.60 22.88
C ARG A 172 -8.09 -3.18 22.01
N PHE A 173 -7.96 -2.70 20.76
CA PHE A 173 -6.90 -3.15 19.86
C PHE A 173 -5.52 -2.62 20.25
N ARG A 174 -5.44 -1.39 20.77
CA ARG A 174 -4.20 -0.82 21.29
C ARG A 174 -3.65 -1.63 22.46
N ALA A 175 -4.50 -1.98 23.43
CA ALA A 175 -4.10 -2.70 24.63
C ALA A 175 -3.64 -4.13 24.34
N ARG A 176 -4.22 -4.78 23.32
CA ARG A 176 -3.98 -6.19 23.01
C ARG A 176 -3.03 -6.43 21.84
N GLY A 177 -2.86 -5.45 20.95
CA GLY A 177 -2.13 -5.61 19.71
C GLY A 177 -2.84 -6.53 18.71
N ILE A 178 -2.18 -6.77 17.57
CA ILE A 178 -2.67 -7.59 16.47
C ILE A 178 -1.60 -8.61 16.09
N GLN A 179 -1.96 -9.89 16.13
CA GLN A 179 -1.11 -10.97 15.67
C GLN A 179 -1.45 -11.29 14.21
N TYR A 180 -0.44 -11.25 13.35
CA TYR A 180 -0.50 -11.69 11.96
C TYR A 180 0.21 -13.03 11.83
N LEU A 181 -0.49 -14.06 11.36
CA LEU A 181 0.09 -15.35 11.03
C LEU A 181 0.04 -15.55 9.52
N ARG A 182 1.14 -16.00 8.96
CA ARG A 182 1.24 -16.34 7.54
C ARG A 182 1.84 -17.73 7.40
N ASN A 183 1.10 -18.59 6.72
CA ASN A 183 1.48 -19.97 6.51
C ASN A 183 1.89 -20.16 5.05
N PHE A 184 3.08 -20.66 4.82
CA PHE A 184 3.64 -20.91 3.50
C PHE A 184 3.81 -22.41 3.32
N ARG A 185 3.36 -22.92 2.17
CA ARG A 185 3.56 -24.33 1.84
C ARG A 185 5.05 -24.62 1.63
N ARG A 186 5.44 -25.87 1.78
CA ARG A 186 6.72 -26.33 1.26
C ARG A 186 6.76 -26.15 -0.27
N PRO A 187 7.94 -25.96 -0.89
CA PRO A 187 8.10 -26.00 -2.32
C PRO A 187 7.54 -27.32 -2.88
N SER A 188 6.79 -27.24 -3.96
CA SER A 188 6.28 -28.45 -4.62
C SER A 188 7.43 -29.18 -5.29
N ALA A 189 7.54 -30.49 -5.04
CA ALA A 189 8.30 -31.36 -5.92
C ALA A 189 7.71 -31.27 -7.34
N ASP A 190 8.55 -31.40 -8.37
CA ASP A 190 8.23 -31.20 -9.79
C ASP A 190 6.81 -31.61 -10.20
N GLY A 191 6.05 -30.67 -10.75
CA GLY A 191 4.78 -30.95 -11.41
C GLY A 191 3.58 -30.06 -11.06
N GLU A 192 3.61 -29.20 -10.03
CA GLU A 192 2.49 -28.30 -9.79
C GLU A 192 2.53 -27.12 -10.79
N PRO A 193 1.45 -26.86 -11.56
CA PRO A 193 1.44 -25.74 -12.49
C PRO A 193 1.73 -24.42 -11.76
N ARG A 194 2.69 -23.65 -12.27
CA ARG A 194 3.05 -22.33 -11.70
C ARG A 194 1.88 -21.35 -11.62
N ASN A 195 0.82 -21.59 -12.39
CA ASN A 195 -0.37 -20.75 -12.51
C ASN A 195 -1.61 -21.35 -11.81
N SER A 196 -1.45 -22.23 -10.82
CA SER A 196 -2.61 -22.72 -10.07
C SER A 196 -3.12 -21.64 -9.10
N THR A 197 -4.44 -21.46 -9.04
CA THR A 197 -5.09 -20.52 -8.09
C THR A 197 -4.66 -20.79 -6.64
N LEU A 198 -4.45 -22.08 -6.30
CA LEU A 198 -3.97 -22.45 -4.99
C LEU A 198 -2.54 -21.95 -4.74
N ARG A 199 -1.66 -22.02 -5.75
CA ARG A 199 -0.27 -21.53 -5.63
C ARG A 199 -0.22 -20.02 -5.49
N GLU A 200 -1.07 -19.30 -6.18
CA GLU A 200 -1.15 -17.85 -6.07
C GLU A 200 -1.70 -17.38 -4.71
N TYR A 201 -2.69 -18.10 -4.19
CA TYR A 201 -3.32 -17.75 -2.91
C TYR A 201 -2.52 -18.29 -1.72
N HIS A 202 -2.05 -19.56 -1.76
CA HIS A 202 -1.25 -20.18 -0.72
C HIS A 202 0.14 -20.52 -1.24
N ARG A 203 1.01 -19.52 -1.23
CA ARG A 203 2.34 -19.58 -1.84
C ARG A 203 3.30 -20.48 -1.08
N PRO A 204 4.26 -21.11 -1.76
CA PRO A 204 5.36 -21.78 -1.11
C PRO A 204 6.39 -20.77 -0.58
N TRP A 205 7.11 -21.16 0.47
CA TRP A 205 8.04 -20.25 1.16
C TRP A 205 9.23 -19.83 0.30
N ASP A 206 9.71 -20.66 -0.61
CA ASP A 206 10.80 -20.32 -1.55
C ASP A 206 10.43 -19.15 -2.49
N ASP A 207 9.18 -19.15 -2.97
CA ASP A 207 8.66 -18.04 -3.78
C ASP A 207 8.57 -16.73 -2.99
N VAL A 208 8.17 -16.81 -1.71
CA VAL A 208 7.93 -15.62 -0.87
C VAL A 208 9.23 -14.99 -0.41
N PHE A 209 10.18 -15.81 0.03
CA PHE A 209 11.47 -15.36 0.53
C PHE A 209 12.55 -15.29 -0.57
N GLN A 210 12.21 -15.69 -1.80
CA GLN A 210 13.13 -15.71 -2.94
C GLN A 210 14.43 -16.47 -2.62
N SER A 211 14.31 -17.58 -1.89
CA SER A 211 15.41 -18.44 -1.47
C SER A 211 14.89 -19.85 -1.25
N ASP A 212 15.66 -20.85 -1.66
CA ASP A 212 15.46 -22.27 -1.40
C ASP A 212 16.29 -22.77 -0.19
N ASP A 213 17.05 -21.90 0.44
CA ASP A 213 17.87 -22.17 1.62
C ASP A 213 17.12 -21.83 2.91
N PRO A 214 16.70 -22.82 3.74
CA PRO A 214 16.04 -22.57 5.02
C PRO A 214 16.86 -21.69 5.98
N ALA A 215 18.18 -21.84 6.03
CA ALA A 215 19.02 -21.02 6.91
C ALA A 215 18.98 -19.54 6.50
N ARG A 216 18.95 -19.27 5.20
CA ARG A 216 18.79 -17.91 4.69
C ARG A 216 17.42 -17.33 5.02
N ILE A 217 16.36 -18.13 4.93
CA ILE A 217 14.99 -17.71 5.30
C ILE A 217 14.90 -17.40 6.80
N GLU A 218 15.47 -18.26 7.65
CA GLU A 218 15.53 -17.99 9.09
C GLU A 218 16.26 -16.70 9.42
N GLN A 219 17.37 -16.43 8.71
CA GLN A 219 18.10 -15.17 8.89
C GLN A 219 17.22 -13.97 8.47
N LEU A 220 16.51 -14.06 7.32
CA LEU A 220 15.58 -13.03 6.88
C LEU A 220 14.44 -12.80 7.88
N CYS A 221 13.92 -13.87 8.49
CA CYS A 221 12.91 -13.74 9.56
C CYS A 221 13.47 -12.98 10.75
N ARG A 222 14.67 -13.31 11.20
CA ARG A 222 15.34 -12.58 12.31
C ARG A 222 15.59 -11.11 11.96
N ASP A 223 16.10 -10.84 10.75
CA ASP A 223 16.41 -9.48 10.28
C ASP A 223 15.16 -8.60 10.14
N THR A 224 13.98 -9.22 10.01
CA THR A 224 12.68 -8.54 9.85
C THR A 224 11.74 -8.67 11.05
N ASP A 225 12.25 -9.09 12.20
CA ASP A 225 11.51 -9.28 13.46
C ASP A 225 10.26 -10.17 13.29
N LEU A 226 10.41 -11.26 12.52
CA LEU A 226 9.39 -12.29 12.36
C LEU A 226 9.74 -13.51 13.23
N ASP A 227 8.80 -13.93 14.06
CA ASP A 227 8.82 -15.28 14.61
C ASP A 227 8.57 -16.30 13.49
N TYR A 228 9.26 -17.45 13.55
CA TYR A 228 9.09 -18.48 12.56
C TYR A 228 9.05 -19.88 13.17
N ARG A 229 8.33 -20.79 12.50
CA ARG A 229 8.25 -22.20 12.87
C ARG A 229 8.13 -23.07 11.64
N TRP A 230 9.10 -23.97 11.45
CA TRP A 230 9.00 -25.06 10.49
C TRP A 230 8.03 -26.12 11.01
N LEU A 231 7.16 -26.65 10.15
CA LEU A 231 6.21 -27.69 10.48
C LEU A 231 6.72 -29.04 9.94
N ASP A 232 6.17 -30.16 10.47
CA ASP A 232 6.62 -31.51 10.13
C ASP A 232 6.44 -31.87 8.65
N ASP A 233 5.50 -31.23 7.97
CA ASP A 233 5.26 -31.40 6.54
C ASP A 233 6.19 -30.56 5.63
N GLY A 234 7.14 -29.83 6.24
CA GLY A 234 8.08 -28.92 5.58
C GLY A 234 7.48 -27.56 5.19
N SER A 235 6.28 -27.23 5.65
CA SER A 235 5.72 -25.88 5.54
C SER A 235 6.29 -24.94 6.61
N LEU A 236 6.13 -23.62 6.39
CA LEU A 236 6.65 -22.57 7.26
C LEU A 236 5.52 -21.67 7.74
N THR A 237 5.40 -21.50 9.05
CA THR A 237 4.57 -20.44 9.65
C THR A 237 5.48 -19.31 10.10
N VAL A 238 5.15 -18.07 9.74
CA VAL A 238 5.74 -16.87 10.32
C VAL A 238 4.69 -16.04 11.01
N SER A 239 5.07 -15.34 12.07
CA SER A 239 4.16 -14.46 12.80
C SER A 239 4.85 -13.17 13.25
N HIS A 240 4.01 -12.15 13.43
CA HIS A 240 4.39 -10.88 14.02
C HIS A 240 3.24 -10.35 14.86
N VAL A 241 3.54 -9.81 16.03
CA VAL A 241 2.58 -9.07 16.86
C VAL A 241 2.91 -7.59 16.78
N GLY A 242 2.02 -6.83 16.11
CA GLY A 242 2.16 -5.39 15.94
C GLY A 242 1.12 -4.58 16.71
N GLY A 243 1.33 -3.26 16.77
CA GLY A 243 0.32 -2.33 17.29
C GLY A 243 -0.88 -2.20 16.34
N ALA A 244 -2.01 -1.74 16.87
CA ALA A 244 -3.17 -1.37 16.06
C ALA A 244 -3.06 0.05 15.48
N THR A 245 -2.25 0.87 16.12
CA THR A 245 -1.99 2.28 15.77
C THR A 245 -0.48 2.50 15.64
N ALA A 246 -0.10 3.50 14.87
CA ALA A 246 1.27 4.00 14.83
C ALA A 246 1.28 5.51 15.15
N ARG A 247 2.33 5.94 15.86
CA ARG A 247 2.59 7.37 16.05
C ARG A 247 3.38 7.89 14.86
N HIS A 248 2.79 8.86 14.16
CA HIS A 248 3.46 9.47 13.01
C HIS A 248 4.74 10.20 13.45
N PRO A 249 5.92 9.89 12.89
CA PRO A 249 7.20 10.37 13.42
C PRO A 249 7.39 11.88 13.33
N ALA A 250 6.79 12.55 12.33
CA ALA A 250 6.93 13.98 12.13
C ALA A 250 5.82 14.78 12.83
N THR A 251 4.56 14.31 12.84
CA THR A 251 3.43 15.06 13.41
C THR A 251 3.11 14.66 14.84
N GLY A 252 3.55 13.49 15.30
CA GLY A 252 3.21 12.93 16.60
C GLY A 252 1.77 12.42 16.71
N GLU A 253 0.97 12.54 15.66
CA GLU A 253 -0.41 12.02 15.61
C GLU A 253 -0.42 10.50 15.76
N GLU A 254 -1.37 9.99 16.53
CA GLU A 254 -1.64 8.56 16.61
C GLU A 254 -2.69 8.18 15.58
N ILE A 255 -2.33 7.27 14.67
CA ILE A 255 -3.12 6.92 13.51
C ILE A 255 -3.39 5.41 13.51
N TRP A 256 -4.61 4.99 13.19
CA TRP A 256 -4.98 3.61 12.94
C TRP A 256 -4.12 3.06 11.79
N PHE A 257 -3.20 2.16 12.13
CA PHE A 257 -2.16 1.68 11.23
C PHE A 257 -2.00 0.16 11.37
N ASN A 258 -2.62 -0.58 10.48
CA ASN A 258 -2.62 -2.04 10.46
C ASN A 258 -3.26 -2.56 9.17
N GLN A 259 -3.29 -3.88 8.98
CA GLN A 259 -3.94 -4.51 7.82
C GLN A 259 -5.10 -5.44 8.18
N LEU A 260 -5.84 -5.17 9.24
CA LEU A 260 -7.04 -5.93 9.61
C LEU A 260 -8.05 -5.98 8.46
N SER A 261 -8.30 -4.85 7.80
CA SER A 261 -9.29 -4.72 6.73
C SER A 261 -9.03 -5.63 5.53
N THR A 262 -7.78 -6.02 5.27
CA THR A 262 -7.43 -6.83 4.09
C THR A 262 -6.92 -8.23 4.43
N GLN A 263 -6.43 -8.46 5.65
CA GLN A 263 -5.89 -9.77 6.03
C GLN A 263 -6.80 -10.58 6.94
N HIS A 264 -7.83 -9.97 7.54
CA HIS A 264 -8.85 -10.74 8.26
C HIS A 264 -9.81 -11.41 7.28
N ASN A 265 -9.94 -12.74 7.39
CA ASN A 265 -10.80 -13.54 6.50
C ASN A 265 -12.28 -13.35 6.86
N ASN A 266 -12.96 -12.50 6.13
CA ASN A 266 -14.42 -12.27 6.27
C ASN A 266 -15.06 -11.86 4.93
N ALA A 267 -16.38 -11.80 4.90
CA ALA A 267 -17.11 -11.48 3.67
C ALA A 267 -16.91 -10.03 3.17
N ARG A 268 -16.59 -9.07 4.06
CA ARG A 268 -16.31 -7.68 3.63
C ARG A 268 -14.94 -7.53 2.98
N SER A 269 -13.92 -8.27 3.47
CA SER A 269 -12.57 -8.22 2.90
C SER A 269 -12.45 -8.97 1.58
N MET A 270 -13.18 -10.08 1.42
CA MET A 270 -13.02 -11.03 0.30
C MET A 270 -14.20 -11.06 -0.67
N GLY A 271 -15.32 -10.41 -0.32
CA GLY A 271 -16.63 -10.68 -0.93
C GLY A 271 -17.23 -11.99 -0.43
N ALA A 272 -18.58 -12.08 -0.42
CA ALA A 272 -19.27 -13.25 0.14
C ALA A 272 -18.88 -14.57 -0.55
N ALA A 273 -18.78 -14.58 -1.88
CA ALA A 273 -18.42 -15.77 -2.65
C ALA A 273 -16.95 -16.18 -2.41
N GLY A 274 -16.03 -15.22 -2.35
CA GLY A 274 -14.62 -15.47 -2.05
C GLY A 274 -14.42 -16.02 -0.65
N TYR A 275 -15.08 -15.44 0.33
CA TYR A 275 -15.04 -15.91 1.72
C TYR A 275 -15.56 -17.36 1.85
N GLU A 276 -16.72 -17.65 1.24
CA GLU A 276 -17.28 -19.01 1.27
C GLU A 276 -16.38 -20.02 0.56
N TYR A 277 -15.79 -19.66 -0.58
CA TYR A 277 -14.83 -20.49 -1.29
C TYR A 277 -13.61 -20.83 -0.40
N ILE A 278 -13.02 -19.84 0.25
CA ILE A 278 -11.88 -20.05 1.15
C ILE A 278 -12.29 -20.86 2.38
N ARG A 279 -13.46 -20.62 2.95
CA ARG A 279 -14.00 -21.38 4.09
C ARG A 279 -14.12 -22.86 3.76
N LEU A 280 -14.61 -23.20 2.56
CA LEU A 280 -14.74 -24.59 2.10
C LEU A 280 -13.39 -25.20 1.76
N LEU A 281 -12.53 -24.49 1.06
CA LEU A 281 -11.20 -24.97 0.64
C LEU A 281 -10.31 -25.32 1.85
N TYR A 282 -10.45 -24.58 2.96
CA TYR A 282 -9.63 -24.75 4.18
C TYR A 282 -10.40 -25.42 5.33
N ARG A 283 -11.56 -26.07 5.07
CA ARG A 283 -12.33 -26.76 6.11
C ARG A 283 -11.51 -27.83 6.85
N ASP A 284 -10.79 -28.65 6.09
CA ASP A 284 -10.04 -29.80 6.58
C ASP A 284 -8.51 -29.61 6.47
N ARG A 285 -8.06 -28.38 6.23
CA ARG A 285 -6.64 -28.06 6.13
C ARG A 285 -6.17 -27.38 7.42
N PRO A 286 -4.94 -27.72 7.91
CA PRO A 286 -4.49 -27.29 9.23
C PRO A 286 -4.25 -25.78 9.34
N ALA A 287 -3.94 -25.10 8.23
CA ALA A 287 -3.61 -23.67 8.27
C ALA A 287 -4.11 -22.95 7.01
N ARG A 288 -4.67 -21.76 7.19
CA ARG A 288 -4.97 -20.81 6.11
C ARG A 288 -3.71 -20.00 5.76
N PRO A 289 -3.57 -19.50 4.54
CA PRO A 289 -2.41 -18.68 4.15
C PRO A 289 -2.20 -17.48 5.06
N TYR A 290 -3.30 -16.84 5.46
CA TYR A 290 -3.33 -15.66 6.32
C TYR A 290 -4.33 -15.88 7.45
N GLU A 291 -3.94 -15.51 8.65
CA GLU A 291 -4.81 -15.46 9.80
C GLU A 291 -4.44 -14.27 10.66
N VAL A 292 -5.44 -13.57 11.16
CA VAL A 292 -5.26 -12.41 12.03
C VAL A 292 -6.05 -12.62 13.32
N ARG A 293 -5.38 -12.37 14.44
CA ARG A 293 -5.93 -12.53 15.80
C ARG A 293 -5.59 -11.30 16.64
N MET A 294 -6.17 -11.19 17.81
CA MET A 294 -5.63 -10.31 18.84
C MET A 294 -4.22 -10.75 19.22
N GLY A 295 -3.38 -9.84 19.72
CA GLY A 295 -1.99 -10.14 20.04
C GLY A 295 -1.79 -11.24 21.09
N ASP A 296 -2.80 -11.49 21.94
CA ASP A 296 -2.87 -12.59 22.90
C ASP A 296 -3.38 -13.91 22.30
N GLY A 297 -3.67 -13.95 20.99
CA GLY A 297 -4.12 -15.14 20.26
C GLY A 297 -5.62 -15.35 20.20
N GLU A 298 -6.45 -14.48 20.84
CA GLU A 298 -7.91 -14.56 20.74
C GLU A 298 -8.40 -14.23 19.32
N ALA A 299 -9.42 -14.93 18.87
CA ALA A 299 -10.05 -14.67 17.57
C ALA A 299 -10.73 -13.30 17.55
N ILE A 300 -10.63 -12.59 16.42
CA ILE A 300 -11.34 -11.35 16.16
C ILE A 300 -12.65 -11.71 15.47
N ALA A 301 -13.80 -11.30 16.02
CA ALA A 301 -15.07 -11.49 15.36
C ALA A 301 -15.22 -10.56 14.15
N PRO A 302 -15.78 -11.02 13.01
CA PRO A 302 -15.97 -10.16 11.83
C PRO A 302 -16.77 -8.87 12.15
N GLU A 303 -17.70 -8.95 13.08
CA GLU A 303 -18.56 -7.85 13.54
C GLU A 303 -17.75 -6.74 14.22
N ASP A 304 -16.67 -7.09 14.90
CA ASP A 304 -15.77 -6.13 15.54
C ASP A 304 -15.09 -5.20 14.53
N LEU A 305 -14.96 -5.62 13.28
CA LEU A 305 -14.34 -4.85 12.22
C LEU A 305 -15.32 -4.02 11.40
N ALA A 306 -16.64 -4.14 11.64
CA ALA A 306 -17.63 -3.37 10.89
C ALA A 306 -17.38 -1.86 10.96
N PRO A 307 -17.12 -1.24 12.13
CA PRO A 307 -16.81 0.20 12.20
C PRO A 307 -15.56 0.60 11.40
N VAL A 308 -14.56 -0.30 11.28
CA VAL A 308 -13.35 -0.05 10.49
C VAL A 308 -13.68 0.01 9.01
N TYR A 309 -14.47 -0.95 8.50
CA TYR A 309 -14.89 -0.94 7.10
C TYR A 309 -15.78 0.26 6.77
N ASP A 310 -16.72 0.60 7.65
CA ASP A 310 -17.62 1.74 7.47
C ASP A 310 -16.84 3.06 7.41
N ALA A 311 -15.84 3.22 8.28
CA ALA A 311 -14.97 4.40 8.27
C ALA A 311 -14.10 4.48 7.01
N LEU A 312 -13.53 3.35 6.56
CA LEU A 312 -12.74 3.29 5.33
C LEU A 312 -13.58 3.62 4.08
N GLU A 313 -14.80 3.06 3.99
CA GLU A 313 -15.72 3.32 2.87
C GLU A 313 -16.18 4.78 2.83
N ALA A 314 -16.40 5.40 4.00
CA ALA A 314 -16.82 6.80 4.10
C ALA A 314 -15.73 7.80 3.67
N GLU A 315 -14.46 7.41 3.78
CA GLU A 315 -13.30 8.25 3.46
C GLU A 315 -12.61 7.84 2.15
N GLU A 316 -13.12 6.83 1.42
CA GLU A 316 -12.53 6.38 0.16
C GLU A 316 -12.63 7.45 -0.92
N ILE A 317 -11.48 7.80 -1.52
CA ILE A 317 -11.37 8.76 -2.61
C ILE A 317 -10.83 8.03 -3.84
N ALA A 318 -11.54 8.17 -4.97
CA ALA A 318 -11.13 7.61 -6.25
C ALA A 318 -10.98 8.73 -7.29
N PHE A 319 -9.94 8.64 -8.10
CA PHE A 319 -9.74 9.53 -9.25
C PHE A 319 -9.11 8.75 -10.40
N PRO A 320 -9.46 9.08 -11.67
CA PRO A 320 -8.91 8.39 -12.81
C PRO A 320 -7.43 8.74 -13.02
N TRP A 321 -6.64 7.72 -13.33
CA TRP A 321 -5.26 7.89 -13.74
C TRP A 321 -5.14 8.55 -15.12
N GLN A 322 -4.12 9.38 -15.27
CA GLN A 322 -3.62 9.83 -16.56
C GLN A 322 -2.20 9.31 -16.76
N ARG A 323 -1.82 9.08 -18.02
CA ARG A 323 -0.44 8.70 -18.35
C ARG A 323 0.53 9.77 -17.86
N GLY A 324 1.59 9.35 -17.17
CA GLY A 324 2.59 10.25 -16.61
C GLY A 324 2.26 10.78 -15.21
N ASP A 325 1.09 10.44 -14.63
CA ASP A 325 0.78 10.79 -13.25
C ASP A 325 1.77 10.14 -12.28
N LEU A 326 2.22 10.90 -11.30
CA LEU A 326 2.99 10.43 -10.15
C LEU A 326 2.20 10.76 -8.86
N LEU A 327 1.80 9.73 -8.13
CA LEU A 327 1.13 9.84 -6.84
C LEU A 327 2.10 9.48 -5.72
N LEU A 328 2.45 10.45 -4.88
CA LEU A 328 3.24 10.26 -3.67
C LEU A 328 2.34 10.16 -2.46
N LEU A 329 2.54 9.17 -1.59
CA LEU A 329 1.75 8.89 -0.40
C LEU A 329 2.62 8.85 0.84
N ASP A 330 2.14 9.45 1.93
CA ASP A 330 2.56 9.12 3.29
C ASP A 330 1.87 7.81 3.71
N ASN A 331 2.62 6.75 3.87
CA ASN A 331 2.07 5.41 4.14
C ASN A 331 1.44 5.26 5.53
N ILE A 332 1.79 6.12 6.48
CA ILE A 332 1.17 6.11 7.80
C ILE A 332 -0.16 6.86 7.77
N ALA A 333 -0.18 8.01 7.12
CA ALA A 333 -1.34 8.88 7.08
C ALA A 333 -2.39 8.45 6.04
N VAL A 334 -2.00 7.66 5.02
CA VAL A 334 -2.87 7.34 3.87
C VAL A 334 -2.86 5.85 3.57
N ALA A 335 -4.05 5.25 3.58
CA ALA A 335 -4.27 3.94 2.99
C ALA A 335 -4.52 4.04 1.48
N HIS A 336 -4.18 2.99 0.76
CA HIS A 336 -4.42 2.89 -0.67
C HIS A 336 -4.98 1.53 -1.06
N GLY A 337 -5.60 1.48 -2.23
CA GLY A 337 -6.18 0.26 -2.80
C GLY A 337 -6.29 0.38 -4.31
N ARG A 338 -7.06 -0.53 -4.94
CA ARG A 338 -7.27 -0.52 -6.39
C ARG A 338 -8.67 -0.97 -6.74
N ASN A 339 -9.38 -0.20 -7.54
CA ASN A 339 -10.64 -0.60 -8.14
C ASN A 339 -10.43 -1.67 -9.22
N PRO A 340 -11.44 -2.52 -9.48
CA PRO A 340 -11.46 -3.40 -10.65
C PRO A 340 -11.32 -2.59 -11.94
N PHE A 341 -10.79 -3.22 -13.00
CA PHE A 341 -10.56 -2.52 -14.26
C PHE A 341 -10.70 -3.43 -15.49
N LYS A 342 -10.78 -2.80 -16.66
CA LYS A 342 -10.74 -3.44 -17.97
C LYS A 342 -9.64 -2.82 -18.81
N GLY A 343 -9.09 -3.61 -19.73
CA GLY A 343 -8.02 -3.19 -20.63
C GLY A 343 -6.63 -3.27 -20.02
N PRO A 344 -5.59 -2.83 -20.76
CA PRO A 344 -4.23 -2.81 -20.27
C PRO A 344 -4.08 -1.80 -19.13
N ARG A 345 -3.25 -2.12 -18.13
CA ARG A 345 -2.93 -1.21 -17.03
C ARG A 345 -1.51 -1.47 -16.56
N GLU A 346 -0.68 -0.45 -16.53
CA GLU A 346 0.67 -0.51 -15.98
C GLU A 346 0.90 0.65 -15.01
N ILE A 347 0.80 0.33 -13.73
CA ILE A 347 1.18 1.21 -12.63
C ILE A 347 2.42 0.61 -11.98
N GLN A 348 3.43 1.42 -11.80
CA GLN A 348 4.67 1.08 -11.12
C GLN A 348 4.68 1.67 -9.72
N VAL A 349 5.48 1.10 -8.81
CA VAL A 349 5.56 1.54 -7.41
C VAL A 349 7.01 1.55 -6.93
N ALA A 350 7.33 2.51 -6.08
CA ALA A 350 8.58 2.57 -5.33
C ALA A 350 8.27 2.76 -3.83
N LEU A 351 9.13 2.19 -2.96
CA LEU A 351 9.00 2.21 -1.50
C LEU A 351 10.15 3.02 -0.90
N PHE A 352 9.84 3.92 0.03
CA PHE A 352 10.82 4.83 0.66
C PHE A 352 10.70 4.84 2.18
N ASP A 353 11.84 5.06 2.83
CA ASP A 353 11.95 5.32 4.28
C ASP A 353 12.00 6.82 4.61
#